data_60737f33548ef7a5b027220d5bf09461
#
_entry.id   60737f33548ef7a5b027220d5bf09461
#
_cell.length_a   1.000
_cell.length_b   1.000
_cell.length_c   1.000
_cell.angle_alpha   90.00
_cell.angle_beta   90.00
_cell.angle_gamma   90.00
#
_symmetry.space_group_name_H-M   'P 1'
#
loop_
_entity.id
_entity.type
_entity.pdbx_description
1 polymer ?
#
loop_
_entity_poly.entity_id
_entity_poly.type
_entity_poly.pdbx_seq_one_letter_code
_entity_poly.pdbx_strand_id
1 'polypeptide(L)'
;MKVAIIQTALIWENPNANRIQFEEKIRGIEQNVDLIVLPEMFSTGFTMNPETVAETMNGETISWMQTLAKHKNSAITGSLVIVENGKYYNRLVFVLPSGEIKHYDKRHLFSLAGEEKVYTKGKTKLIIEYKGFKICPLICYDLRFPVFSRNVEDYDVLLYVANWPKPRINAW
;
A
#
# COMPACT_ATOMS: atom_id res chain seq x y z
N MET A 1 9.05 15.03 9.24
CA MET A 1 8.06 14.52 8.25
C MET A 1 6.67 14.49 8.88
N LYS A 2 5.67 15.11 8.24
CA LYS A 2 4.25 15.05 8.65
C LYS A 2 3.54 13.97 7.85
N VAL A 3 2.79 13.08 8.52
CA VAL A 3 2.13 11.94 7.91
C VAL A 3 0.63 12.00 8.15
N ALA A 4 -0.16 11.83 7.10
CA ALA A 4 -1.60 11.62 7.19
C ALA A 4 -1.90 10.14 6.94
N ILE A 5 -2.63 9.51 7.85
CA ILE A 5 -3.07 8.11 7.72
C ILE A 5 -4.57 8.12 7.46
N ILE A 6 -5.00 7.52 6.35
CA ILE A 6 -6.41 7.40 6.01
C ILE A 6 -6.88 5.98 6.31
N GLN A 7 -7.66 5.84 7.37
CA GLN A 7 -8.32 4.60 7.74
C GLN A 7 -9.82 4.70 7.44
N THR A 8 -10.33 3.82 6.59
CA THR A 8 -11.74 3.82 6.19
C THR A 8 -12.19 2.42 5.79
N ALA A 9 -13.52 2.18 5.79
CA ALA A 9 -14.09 0.98 5.22
C ALA A 9 -13.90 1.00 3.70
N LEU A 10 -13.49 -0.13 3.13
CA LEU A 10 -13.31 -0.29 1.70
C LEU A 10 -14.57 -0.86 1.05
N ILE A 11 -14.87 -0.41 -0.15
CA ILE A 11 -15.94 -0.97 -0.97
C ILE A 11 -15.37 -2.19 -1.69
N TRP A 12 -15.97 -3.35 -1.43
CA TRP A 12 -15.46 -4.63 -1.88
C TRP A 12 -15.39 -4.72 -3.41
N GLU A 13 -14.20 -5.06 -3.92
CA GLU A 13 -13.90 -5.28 -5.35
C GLU A 13 -14.39 -4.15 -6.29
N ASN A 14 -14.39 -2.91 -5.79
CA ASN A 14 -14.81 -1.75 -6.58
C ASN A 14 -13.72 -0.65 -6.59
N PRO A 15 -12.72 -0.76 -7.49
CA PRO A 15 -11.61 0.20 -7.56
C PRO A 15 -12.05 1.63 -7.78
N ASN A 16 -13.05 1.84 -8.63
CA ASN A 16 -13.53 3.18 -8.95
C ASN A 16 -14.18 3.87 -7.73
N ALA A 17 -15.08 3.17 -7.04
CA ALA A 17 -15.74 3.72 -5.86
C ALA A 17 -14.74 4.00 -4.72
N ASN A 18 -13.75 3.12 -4.55
CA ASN A 18 -12.69 3.35 -3.57
C ASN A 18 -11.82 4.56 -3.95
N ARG A 19 -11.42 4.72 -5.22
CA ARG A 19 -10.67 5.92 -5.66
C ARG A 19 -11.44 7.20 -5.37
N ILE A 20 -12.73 7.26 -5.69
CA ILE A 20 -13.58 8.42 -5.40
C ILE A 20 -13.59 8.75 -3.89
N GLN A 21 -13.86 7.75 -3.06
CA GLN A 21 -13.88 7.89 -1.61
C GLN A 21 -12.54 8.39 -1.04
N PHE A 22 -11.42 7.84 -1.53
CA PHE A 22 -10.10 8.27 -1.08
C PHE A 22 -9.74 9.66 -1.60
N GLU A 23 -10.13 10.00 -2.84
CA GLU A 23 -9.90 11.33 -3.40
C GLU A 23 -10.58 12.42 -2.57
N GLU A 24 -11.83 12.21 -2.17
CA GLU A 24 -12.55 13.15 -1.28
C GLU A 24 -11.80 13.35 0.05
N LYS A 25 -11.36 12.25 0.67
CA LYS A 25 -10.61 12.30 1.93
C LYS A 25 -9.25 13.00 1.78
N ILE A 26 -8.52 12.72 0.70
CA ILE A 26 -7.22 13.33 0.40
C ILE A 26 -7.38 14.82 0.11
N ARG A 27 -8.41 15.21 -0.64
CA ARG A 27 -8.73 16.61 -0.92
C ARG A 27 -9.05 17.38 0.35
N GLY A 28 -9.77 16.75 1.29
CA GLY A 28 -10.12 17.30 2.61
C GLY A 28 -8.96 17.45 3.60
N ILE A 29 -7.75 16.99 3.28
CA ILE A 29 -6.57 17.26 4.11
C ILE A 29 -6.15 18.72 3.90
N GLU A 30 -6.45 19.56 4.89
CA GLU A 30 -6.16 21.01 4.85
C GLU A 30 -4.70 21.33 5.16
N GLN A 31 -4.06 20.51 6.00
CA GLN A 31 -2.68 20.71 6.38
C GLN A 31 -1.70 20.25 5.31
N ASN A 32 -0.57 20.93 5.20
CA ASN A 32 0.55 20.42 4.41
C ASN A 32 1.13 19.17 5.08
N VAL A 33 1.04 18.04 4.42
CA VAL A 33 1.61 16.77 4.84
C VAL A 33 2.68 16.33 3.85
N ASP A 34 3.64 15.55 4.31
CA ASP A 34 4.71 15.04 3.44
C ASP A 34 4.34 13.68 2.85
N LEU A 35 3.62 12.84 3.61
CA LEU A 35 3.25 11.49 3.24
C LEU A 35 1.79 11.21 3.56
N ILE A 36 1.05 10.63 2.62
CA ILE A 36 -0.31 10.14 2.78
C ILE A 36 -0.28 8.62 2.70
N VAL A 37 -0.79 7.95 3.73
CA VAL A 37 -0.79 6.49 3.85
C VAL A 37 -2.20 5.96 3.69
N LEU A 38 -2.38 5.08 2.70
CA LEU A 38 -3.61 4.35 2.40
C LEU A 38 -3.49 2.89 2.88
N PRO A 39 -4.61 2.17 3.07
CA PRO A 39 -4.59 0.79 3.54
C PRO A 39 -3.95 -0.22 2.58
N GLU A 40 -3.84 -1.47 3.05
CA GLU A 40 -3.58 -2.64 2.22
C GLU A 40 -4.74 -2.88 1.26
N MET A 41 -4.42 -3.15 -0.03
CA MET A 41 -5.39 -3.38 -1.12
C MET A 41 -6.51 -2.32 -1.11
N PHE A 42 -6.13 -1.06 -0.98
CA PHE A 42 -7.07 0.04 -0.71
C PHE A 42 -8.09 0.25 -1.84
N SER A 43 -7.79 -0.16 -3.07
CA SER A 43 -8.70 -0.02 -4.20
C SER A 43 -9.74 -1.14 -4.28
N THR A 44 -9.49 -2.31 -3.64
CA THR A 44 -10.29 -3.52 -3.85
C THR A 44 -10.83 -4.15 -2.57
N GLY A 45 -10.22 -3.85 -1.41
CA GLY A 45 -10.33 -4.71 -0.24
C GLY A 45 -9.42 -5.94 -0.35
N PHE A 46 -9.26 -6.68 0.75
CA PHE A 46 -8.39 -7.86 0.82
C PHE A 46 -9.04 -9.07 0.13
N THR A 47 -9.01 -9.08 -1.20
CA THR A 47 -9.65 -10.11 -2.05
C THR A 47 -8.70 -11.23 -2.42
N MET A 48 -9.26 -12.44 -2.60
CA MET A 48 -8.59 -13.59 -3.20
C MET A 48 -9.04 -13.82 -4.66
N ASN A 49 -9.63 -12.82 -5.30
CA ASN A 49 -10.12 -12.85 -6.68
C ASN A 49 -9.39 -11.79 -7.55
N PRO A 50 -8.05 -11.89 -7.71
CA PRO A 50 -7.28 -10.87 -8.42
C PRO A 50 -7.63 -10.78 -9.90
N GLU A 51 -8.12 -11.85 -10.52
CA GLU A 51 -8.42 -11.88 -11.96
C GLU A 51 -9.41 -10.79 -12.38
N THR A 52 -10.30 -10.39 -11.49
CA THR A 52 -11.36 -9.41 -11.78
C THR A 52 -10.96 -7.97 -11.47
N VAL A 53 -9.93 -7.75 -10.64
CA VAL A 53 -9.63 -6.44 -10.07
C VAL A 53 -8.17 -6.00 -10.21
N ALA A 54 -7.28 -6.88 -10.68
CA ALA A 54 -5.87 -6.55 -10.80
C ALA A 54 -5.64 -5.50 -11.88
N GLU A 55 -4.78 -4.55 -11.55
CA GLU A 55 -4.27 -3.56 -12.50
C GLU A 55 -2.80 -3.82 -12.81
N THR A 56 -2.29 -3.28 -13.91
CA THR A 56 -0.86 -3.22 -14.18
C THR A 56 -0.23 -2.01 -13.48
N MET A 57 1.10 -1.90 -13.49
CA MET A 57 1.79 -0.71 -12.98
C MET A 57 1.52 0.57 -13.81
N ASN A 58 0.84 0.45 -14.94
CA ASN A 58 0.35 1.56 -15.77
C ASN A 58 -1.18 1.73 -15.68
N GLY A 59 -1.81 1.12 -14.67
CA GLY A 59 -3.26 1.13 -14.48
C GLY A 59 -3.80 2.48 -14.00
N GLU A 60 -5.13 2.55 -13.95
CA GLU A 60 -5.84 3.78 -13.58
C GLU A 60 -5.53 4.22 -12.14
N THR A 61 -5.42 3.29 -11.20
CA THR A 61 -5.14 3.63 -9.80
C THR A 61 -3.74 4.19 -9.62
N ILE A 62 -2.76 3.68 -10.36
CA ILE A 62 -1.39 4.22 -10.35
C ILE A 62 -1.39 5.65 -10.92
N SER A 63 -2.02 5.88 -12.05
CA SER A 63 -2.13 7.21 -12.68
C SER A 63 -2.85 8.21 -11.77
N TRP A 64 -3.90 7.76 -11.08
CA TRP A 64 -4.63 8.53 -10.09
C TRP A 64 -3.73 8.91 -8.89
N MET A 65 -2.95 7.96 -8.35
CA MET A 65 -2.00 8.26 -7.27
C MET A 65 -0.94 9.27 -7.70
N GLN A 66 -0.40 9.16 -8.91
CA GLN A 66 0.59 10.10 -9.44
C GLN A 66 0.01 11.52 -9.57
N THR A 67 -1.22 11.63 -10.06
CA THR A 67 -1.93 12.90 -10.19
C THR A 67 -2.12 13.57 -8.83
N LEU A 68 -2.59 12.82 -7.83
CA LEU A 68 -2.80 13.34 -6.49
C LEU A 68 -1.50 13.66 -5.76
N ALA A 69 -0.48 12.82 -5.89
CA ALA A 69 0.83 13.07 -5.27
C ALA A 69 1.43 14.40 -5.77
N LYS A 70 1.37 14.63 -7.08
CA LYS A 70 1.81 15.89 -7.69
C LYS A 70 0.97 17.07 -7.21
N HIS A 71 -0.36 16.95 -7.22
CA HIS A 71 -1.28 18.04 -6.85
C HIS A 71 -1.14 18.44 -5.37
N LYS A 72 -1.01 17.46 -4.47
CA LYS A 72 -0.82 17.68 -3.03
C LYS A 72 0.63 18.00 -2.64
N ASN A 73 1.58 17.84 -3.56
CA ASN A 73 3.02 17.91 -3.28
C ASN A 73 3.43 17.01 -2.10
N SER A 74 2.81 15.82 -2.01
CA SER A 74 2.96 14.82 -0.95
C SER A 74 3.20 13.45 -1.57
N ALA A 75 4.04 12.62 -0.97
CA ALA A 75 4.08 11.21 -1.37
C ALA A 75 2.79 10.51 -0.97
N ILE A 76 2.37 9.51 -1.75
CA ILE A 76 1.20 8.68 -1.45
C ILE A 76 1.62 7.21 -1.49
N THR A 77 1.24 6.45 -0.47
CA THR A 77 1.55 5.02 -0.40
C THR A 77 0.35 4.20 0.05
N GLY A 78 0.29 2.97 -0.40
CA GLY A 78 -0.71 1.96 -0.07
C GLY A 78 -0.47 0.72 -0.91
N SER A 79 -1.14 -0.41 -0.65
CA SER A 79 -0.96 -1.55 -1.53
C SER A 79 -2.15 -1.78 -2.46
N LEU A 80 -1.86 -2.41 -3.59
CA LEU A 80 -2.75 -2.70 -4.70
C LEU A 80 -2.65 -4.17 -5.11
N VAL A 81 -3.68 -4.65 -5.78
CA VAL A 81 -3.63 -5.92 -6.52
C VAL A 81 -3.03 -5.63 -7.90
N ILE A 82 -1.80 -6.09 -8.12
CA ILE A 82 -1.06 -5.85 -9.37
C ILE A 82 -0.85 -7.16 -10.12
N VAL A 83 -1.08 -7.13 -11.44
CA VAL A 83 -0.70 -8.18 -12.36
C VAL A 83 0.55 -7.79 -13.13
N GLU A 84 1.55 -8.68 -13.13
CA GLU A 84 2.79 -8.52 -13.88
C GLU A 84 3.31 -9.87 -14.33
N ASN A 85 3.63 -10.02 -15.63
CA ASN A 85 4.11 -11.27 -16.24
C ASN A 85 3.22 -12.49 -15.92
N GLY A 86 1.89 -12.31 -15.94
CA GLY A 86 0.91 -13.36 -15.67
C GLY A 86 0.82 -13.80 -14.20
N LYS A 87 1.41 -13.05 -13.26
CA LYS A 87 1.37 -13.32 -11.84
C LYS A 87 0.72 -12.15 -11.10
N TYR A 88 0.04 -12.45 -9.99
CA TYR A 88 -0.59 -11.46 -9.14
C TYR A 88 0.24 -11.18 -7.90
N TYR A 89 0.24 -9.91 -7.47
CA TYR A 89 0.99 -9.43 -6.32
C TYR A 89 0.13 -8.52 -5.44
N ASN A 90 0.26 -8.68 -4.13
CA ASN A 90 -0.13 -7.64 -3.18
C ASN A 90 1.06 -6.67 -3.12
N ARG A 91 1.01 -5.61 -3.92
CA ARG A 91 2.12 -4.68 -4.14
C ARG A 91 1.87 -3.35 -3.46
N LEU A 92 2.70 -3.01 -2.50
CA LEU A 92 2.77 -1.65 -2.00
C LEU A 92 3.47 -0.78 -3.04
N VAL A 93 2.85 0.34 -3.35
CA VAL A 93 3.43 1.39 -4.18
C VAL A 93 3.68 2.63 -3.33
N PHE A 94 4.80 3.30 -3.60
CA PHE A 94 5.16 4.57 -2.98
C PHE A 94 5.40 5.57 -4.11
N VAL A 95 4.45 6.47 -4.29
CA VAL A 95 4.43 7.44 -5.37
C VAL A 95 4.92 8.77 -4.85
N LEU A 96 6.03 9.26 -5.40
CA LEU A 96 6.61 10.57 -5.05
C LEU A 96 5.87 11.72 -5.75
N PRO A 97 5.94 12.96 -5.23
CA PRO A 97 5.38 14.13 -5.92
C PRO A 97 5.92 14.36 -7.33
N SER A 98 7.13 13.86 -7.61
CA SER A 98 7.74 13.86 -8.96
C SER A 98 7.04 12.94 -9.95
N GLY A 99 6.20 12.02 -9.47
CA GLY A 99 5.61 10.92 -10.25
C GLY A 99 6.46 9.65 -10.25
N GLU A 100 7.66 9.66 -9.68
CA GLU A 100 8.49 8.46 -9.51
C GLU A 100 7.79 7.45 -8.60
N ILE A 101 7.88 6.16 -8.94
CA ILE A 101 7.26 5.07 -8.19
C ILE A 101 8.34 4.13 -7.68
N LYS A 102 8.28 3.85 -6.38
CA LYS A 102 8.96 2.72 -5.76
C LYS A 102 7.91 1.67 -5.38
N HIS A 103 8.28 0.40 -5.34
CA HIS A 103 7.32 -0.65 -4.96
C HIS A 103 7.95 -1.76 -4.13
N TYR A 104 7.10 -2.42 -3.36
CA TYR A 104 7.42 -3.59 -2.55
C TYR A 104 6.33 -4.64 -2.71
N ASP A 105 6.69 -5.86 -3.05
CA ASP A 105 5.76 -7.00 -3.09
C ASP A 105 5.76 -7.69 -1.74
N LYS A 106 4.58 -7.92 -1.18
CA LYS A 106 4.39 -8.56 0.12
C LYS A 106 5.18 -9.86 0.23
N ARG A 107 6.05 -9.93 1.22
CA ARG A 107 6.93 -11.09 1.42
C ARG A 107 6.21 -12.25 2.09
N HIS A 108 5.38 -11.97 3.10
CA HIS A 108 4.69 -12.99 3.88
C HIS A 108 3.20 -12.93 3.58
N LEU A 109 2.76 -13.87 2.76
CA LEU A 109 1.37 -14.00 2.38
C LEU A 109 0.57 -14.65 3.51
N PHE A 110 -0.69 -14.22 3.70
CA PHE A 110 -1.54 -14.68 4.78
C PHE A 110 -2.21 -16.01 4.42
N SER A 111 -1.53 -17.12 4.77
CA SER A 111 -1.94 -18.48 4.42
C SER A 111 -3.30 -18.90 5.01
N LEU A 112 -3.69 -18.35 6.17
CA LEU A 112 -5.02 -18.63 6.74
C LEU A 112 -6.18 -18.15 5.85
N ALA A 113 -5.93 -17.19 4.96
CA ALA A 113 -6.89 -16.74 3.95
C ALA A 113 -6.63 -17.35 2.56
N GLY A 114 -5.59 -18.16 2.41
CA GLY A 114 -5.21 -18.74 1.12
C GLY A 114 -4.50 -17.77 0.19
N GLU A 115 -3.97 -16.65 0.69
CA GLU A 115 -3.30 -15.62 -0.12
C GLU A 115 -2.15 -16.22 -0.93
N GLU A 116 -1.41 -17.20 -0.39
CA GLU A 116 -0.31 -17.88 -1.07
C GLU A 116 -0.72 -18.76 -2.26
N LYS A 117 -2.00 -19.10 -2.38
CA LYS A 117 -2.53 -19.89 -3.51
C LYS A 117 -2.79 -19.01 -4.73
N VAL A 118 -2.91 -17.72 -4.52
CA VAL A 118 -3.39 -16.76 -5.52
C VAL A 118 -2.32 -15.72 -5.86
N TYR A 119 -1.61 -15.22 -4.84
CA TYR A 119 -0.59 -14.19 -5.01
C TYR A 119 0.83 -14.74 -4.97
N THR A 120 1.72 -14.04 -5.64
CA THR A 120 3.15 -14.33 -5.65
C THR A 120 3.85 -13.50 -4.58
N LYS A 121 4.66 -14.16 -3.75
CA LYS A 121 5.44 -13.48 -2.70
C LYS A 121 6.61 -12.69 -3.27
N GLY A 122 6.87 -11.53 -2.69
CA GLY A 122 8.08 -10.74 -2.90
C GLY A 122 9.34 -11.40 -2.33
N LYS A 123 10.51 -10.84 -2.65
CA LYS A 123 11.80 -11.40 -2.24
C LYS A 123 12.64 -10.44 -1.40
N THR A 124 12.55 -9.15 -1.67
CA THR A 124 13.44 -8.12 -1.13
C THR A 124 12.66 -7.06 -0.37
N LYS A 125 13.29 -6.50 0.68
CA LYS A 125 12.79 -5.28 1.31
C LYS A 125 13.01 -4.08 0.40
N LEU A 126 12.18 -3.07 0.60
CA LEU A 126 12.33 -1.76 0.00
C LEU A 126 12.73 -0.76 1.09
N ILE A 127 13.76 0.03 0.84
CA ILE A 127 14.09 1.20 1.66
C ILE A 127 13.97 2.43 0.76
N ILE A 128 13.23 3.42 1.22
CA ILE A 128 12.95 4.64 0.48
C ILE A 128 13.52 5.83 1.24
N GLU A 129 14.39 6.58 0.60
CA GLU A 129 14.82 7.88 1.13
C GLU A 129 13.83 8.96 0.71
N TYR A 130 13.18 9.59 1.69
CA TYR A 130 12.22 10.65 1.44
C TYR A 130 12.22 11.67 2.58
N LYS A 131 12.37 12.96 2.23
CA LYS A 131 12.39 14.08 3.20
C LYS A 131 13.39 13.90 4.34
N GLY A 132 14.55 13.32 4.05
CA GLY A 132 15.60 13.06 5.03
C GLY A 132 15.38 11.85 5.94
N PHE A 133 14.39 11.02 5.65
CA PHE A 133 14.10 9.78 6.37
C PHE A 133 14.26 8.57 5.46
N LYS A 134 14.81 7.50 6.00
CA LYS A 134 14.79 6.16 5.40
C LYS A 134 13.54 5.42 5.88
N ILE A 135 12.65 5.09 4.98
CA ILE A 135 11.36 4.45 5.27
C ILE A 135 11.41 3.00 4.77
N CYS A 136 11.07 2.05 5.66
CA CYS A 136 10.87 0.63 5.32
C CYS A 136 9.36 0.33 5.29
N PRO A 137 8.69 0.31 4.12
CA PRO A 137 7.29 -0.02 4.03
C PRO A 137 7.08 -1.51 3.89
N LEU A 138 6.18 -2.07 4.69
CA LEU A 138 5.79 -3.47 4.72
C LEU A 138 4.25 -3.60 4.67
N ILE A 139 3.75 -4.83 4.47
CA ILE A 139 2.32 -5.09 4.30
C ILE A 139 1.83 -6.09 5.35
N CYS A 140 0.94 -5.62 6.23
CA CYS A 140 0.04 -6.39 7.09
C CYS A 140 0.72 -7.60 7.76
N TYR A 141 0.59 -8.80 7.21
CA TYR A 141 1.09 -10.05 7.79
C TYR A 141 2.62 -10.10 7.94
N ASP A 142 3.36 -9.25 7.23
CA ASP A 142 4.82 -9.10 7.45
C ASP A 142 5.15 -8.74 8.91
N LEU A 143 4.22 -8.10 9.63
CA LEU A 143 4.32 -7.79 11.06
C LEU A 143 4.64 -9.02 11.93
N ARG A 144 4.19 -10.22 11.52
CA ARG A 144 4.40 -11.46 12.26
C ARG A 144 5.81 -12.04 12.10
N PHE A 145 6.64 -11.41 11.28
CA PHE A 145 7.97 -11.89 10.93
C PHE A 145 9.05 -10.86 11.32
N PRO A 146 9.31 -10.67 12.63
CA PRO A 146 10.22 -9.62 13.12
C PRO A 146 11.65 -9.78 12.61
N VAL A 147 12.07 -10.99 12.24
CA VAL A 147 13.39 -11.21 11.62
C VAL A 147 13.49 -10.50 10.28
N PHE A 148 12.41 -10.48 9.51
CA PHE A 148 12.35 -9.77 8.21
C PHE A 148 12.34 -8.25 8.39
N SER A 149 11.62 -7.75 9.40
CA SER A 149 11.57 -6.31 9.70
C SER A 149 12.72 -5.80 10.57
N ARG A 150 13.68 -6.67 10.97
CA ARG A 150 14.84 -6.21 11.72
C ARG A 150 15.54 -5.07 10.98
N ASN A 151 15.87 -4.01 11.73
CA ASN A 151 16.53 -2.83 11.17
C ASN A 151 18.04 -3.08 10.98
N VAL A 152 18.38 -3.78 9.92
CA VAL A 152 19.77 -3.99 9.46
C VAL A 152 20.16 -3.02 8.33
N GLU A 153 19.18 -2.35 7.75
CA GLU A 153 19.35 -1.34 6.70
C GLU A 153 19.39 0.09 7.25
N ASP A 154 19.35 0.26 8.56
CA ASP A 154 19.42 1.54 9.24
C ASP A 154 18.31 2.52 8.78
N TYR A 155 17.06 2.03 8.76
CA TYR A 155 15.90 2.86 8.46
C TYR A 155 15.37 3.59 9.70
N ASP A 156 14.83 4.79 9.49
CA ASP A 156 14.29 5.65 10.55
C ASP A 156 12.81 5.34 10.86
N VAL A 157 12.06 4.89 9.82
CA VAL A 157 10.62 4.66 9.90
C VAL A 157 10.26 3.27 9.40
N LEU A 158 9.58 2.49 10.23
CA LEU A 158 8.94 1.23 9.84
C LEU A 158 7.44 1.50 9.64
N LEU A 159 6.95 1.27 8.43
CA LEU A 159 5.55 1.51 8.05
C LEU A 159 4.87 0.19 7.69
N TYR A 160 3.73 -0.09 8.30
CA TYR A 160 2.86 -1.19 7.89
C TYR A 160 1.53 -0.66 7.35
N VAL A 161 1.19 -1.00 6.11
CA VAL A 161 -0.17 -0.84 5.60
C VAL A 161 -0.95 -2.13 5.83
N ALA A 162 -2.21 -2.02 6.26
CA ALA A 162 -3.01 -3.19 6.59
C ALA A 162 -4.48 -3.01 6.21
N ASN A 163 -5.14 -4.14 5.93
CA ASN A 163 -6.57 -4.27 5.89
C ASN A 163 -6.97 -5.35 6.92
N TRP A 164 -7.26 -4.90 8.15
CA TRP A 164 -7.42 -5.78 9.30
C TRP A 164 -8.88 -5.85 9.76
N PRO A 165 -9.47 -7.04 9.85
CA PRO A 165 -10.88 -7.17 10.19
C PRO A 165 -11.15 -6.81 11.66
N LYS A 166 -12.20 -6.02 11.87
CA LYS A 166 -12.62 -5.55 13.21
C LYS A 166 -12.69 -6.64 14.28
N PRO A 167 -13.22 -7.86 14.01
CA PRO A 167 -13.26 -8.93 15.03
C PRO A 167 -11.89 -9.39 15.53
N ARG A 168 -10.81 -9.08 14.83
CA ARG A 168 -9.45 -9.46 15.19
C ARG A 168 -8.56 -8.26 15.56
N ILE A 169 -9.16 -7.10 15.85
CA ILE A 169 -8.40 -5.87 16.11
C ILE A 169 -7.41 -6.01 17.27
N ASN A 170 -7.78 -6.78 18.31
CA ASN A 170 -6.90 -7.00 19.47
C ASN A 170 -5.66 -7.85 19.15
N ALA A 171 -5.61 -8.46 17.97
CA ALA A 171 -4.44 -9.25 17.52
C ALA A 171 -3.47 -8.42 16.67
N TRP A 172 -3.78 -7.16 16.41
CA TRP A 172 -2.93 -6.23 15.66
C TRP A 172 -1.75 -5.71 16.46
#